data_070b769232a111a6286016f9c487c36e
#
_entry.id   070b769232a111a6286016f9c487c36e
#
_cell.length_a   1.000
_cell.length_b   1.000
_cell.length_c   1.000
_cell.angle_alpha   90.00
_cell.angle_beta   90.00
_cell.angle_gamma   90.00
#
_symmetry.space_group_name_H-M   'P 1'
#
loop_
_entity.id
_entity.type
_entity.pdbx_description
1 polymer ?
#
loop_
_entity_poly.entity_id
_entity_poly.type
_entity_poly.pdbx_seq_one_letter_code
_entity_poly.pdbx_strand_id
1 'polypeptide(L)'
;TDAIIIGGTDNVTEDNVLHLMSRVRRYPLPLAHEISNIESTVPGFDFYFVPTVMNRKEVKFHNGLLHEALKAFGHMIHFEEMVFEGYVVLNPNSKVAQHTHAHTELSTEDIEAYAQMANEMYRFPVFYLEYSGQLGDPEVVRAAQSYLTTT
;
A
#
# COMPACT_ATOMS: atom_id res chain seq x y z
N THR A 1 19.85 -4.84 -1.67
CA THR A 1 18.55 -4.64 -0.98
C THR A 1 18.72 -3.53 0.03
N ASP A 2 17.86 -2.52 -0.04
CA ASP A 2 17.96 -1.30 0.74
C ASP A 2 17.02 -1.31 1.96
N ALA A 3 15.96 -2.13 1.90
CA ALA A 3 14.99 -2.33 2.98
C ALA A 3 14.29 -3.69 2.85
N ILE A 4 13.59 -4.10 3.90
CA ILE A 4 12.73 -5.29 3.90
C ILE A 4 11.30 -4.83 4.21
N ILE A 5 10.33 -5.19 3.36
CA ILE A 5 8.91 -4.92 3.57
C ILE A 5 8.21 -6.22 3.96
N ILE A 6 7.48 -6.20 5.06
CA ILE A 6 6.59 -7.27 5.50
C ILE A 6 5.16 -6.83 5.21
N GLY A 7 4.45 -7.62 4.42
CA GLY A 7 3.06 -7.38 4.06
C GLY A 7 2.36 -8.68 3.72
N GLY A 8 1.11 -8.59 3.36
CA GLY A 8 0.27 -9.72 2.92
C GLY A 8 -1.20 -9.34 2.94
N THR A 9 -2.05 -10.15 2.26
CA THR A 9 -3.49 -9.88 2.17
C THR A 9 -4.31 -10.87 3.01
N ASP A 10 -3.99 -12.17 2.91
CA ASP A 10 -4.74 -13.22 3.57
C ASP A 10 -4.02 -13.72 4.83
N ASN A 11 -4.79 -13.98 5.89
CA ASN A 11 -4.31 -14.57 7.15
C ASN A 11 -3.15 -13.80 7.81
N VAL A 12 -3.11 -12.50 7.60
CA VAL A 12 -2.15 -11.62 8.29
C VAL A 12 -2.67 -11.38 9.69
N THR A 13 -1.97 -11.94 10.67
CA THR A 13 -2.29 -11.81 12.10
C THR A 13 -1.13 -11.15 12.84
N GLU A 14 -1.42 -10.56 13.99
CA GLU A 14 -0.41 -10.00 14.90
C GLU A 14 0.72 -10.99 15.16
N ASP A 15 0.40 -12.25 15.52
CA ASP A 15 1.38 -13.29 15.81
C ASP A 15 2.30 -13.59 14.63
N ASN A 16 1.74 -13.69 13.41
CA ASN A 16 2.51 -13.94 12.19
C ASN A 16 3.48 -12.80 11.90
N VAL A 17 3.03 -11.56 12.05
CA VAL A 17 3.84 -10.37 11.82
C VAL A 17 4.96 -10.29 12.83
N LEU A 18 4.67 -10.43 14.12
CA LEU A 18 5.67 -10.44 15.20
C LEU A 18 6.71 -11.55 15.01
N HIS A 19 6.24 -12.76 14.67
CA HIS A 19 7.14 -13.89 14.46
C HIS A 19 8.08 -13.67 13.27
N LEU A 20 7.58 -13.14 12.15
CA LEU A 20 8.39 -12.84 10.98
C LEU A 20 9.35 -11.67 11.27
N MET A 21 8.84 -10.59 11.88
CA MET A 21 9.63 -9.42 12.26
C MET A 21 10.83 -9.83 13.14
N SER A 22 10.62 -10.67 14.15
CA SER A 22 11.68 -11.13 15.06
C SER A 22 12.81 -11.89 14.34
N ARG A 23 12.48 -12.56 13.23
CA ARG A 23 13.46 -13.30 12.43
C ARG A 23 14.23 -12.39 11.48
N VAL A 24 13.56 -11.41 10.85
CA VAL A 24 14.19 -10.53 9.86
C VAL A 24 14.95 -9.37 10.51
N ARG A 25 14.64 -8.96 11.76
CA ARG A 25 15.38 -7.94 12.51
C ARG A 25 16.87 -8.24 12.71
N ARG A 26 17.29 -9.47 12.54
CA ARG A 26 18.73 -9.83 12.56
C ARG A 26 19.53 -9.25 11.39
N TYR A 27 18.88 -8.80 10.33
CA TYR A 27 19.53 -8.15 9.20
C TYR A 27 19.61 -6.64 9.46
N PRO A 28 20.77 -5.99 9.17
CA PRO A 28 20.96 -4.57 9.41
C PRO A 28 20.35 -3.71 8.29
N LEU A 29 19.05 -3.86 8.09
CA LEU A 29 18.28 -3.17 7.05
C LEU A 29 17.04 -2.52 7.68
N PRO A 30 16.59 -1.37 7.17
CA PRO A 30 15.31 -0.82 7.51
C PRO A 30 14.19 -1.85 7.27
N LEU A 31 13.26 -1.92 8.21
CA LEU A 31 12.15 -2.86 8.16
C LEU A 31 10.83 -2.09 8.12
N ALA A 32 10.05 -2.31 7.09
CA ALA A 32 8.75 -1.70 6.90
C ALA A 32 7.61 -2.73 7.03
N HIS A 33 6.47 -2.28 7.52
CA HIS A 33 5.23 -3.04 7.53
C HIS A 33 4.22 -2.40 6.57
N GLU A 34 3.83 -3.12 5.52
CA GLU A 34 2.70 -2.73 4.69
C GLU A 34 1.40 -3.18 5.37
N ILE A 35 0.61 -2.20 5.82
CA ILE A 35 -0.58 -2.44 6.65
C ILE A 35 -1.72 -2.93 5.75
N SER A 36 -2.19 -4.15 5.98
CA SER A 36 -3.36 -4.72 5.30
C SER A 36 -4.64 -4.69 6.15
N ASN A 37 -4.49 -4.69 7.48
CA ASN A 37 -5.59 -4.54 8.43
C ASN A 37 -5.07 -3.98 9.76
N ILE A 38 -5.99 -3.39 10.55
CA ILE A 38 -5.64 -2.75 11.82
C ILE A 38 -5.19 -3.78 12.87
N GLU A 39 -5.80 -4.96 12.88
CA GLU A 39 -5.60 -6.01 13.89
C GLU A 39 -4.21 -6.65 13.80
N SER A 40 -3.56 -6.59 12.63
CA SER A 40 -2.20 -7.10 12.43
C SER A 40 -1.12 -6.03 12.56
N THR A 41 -1.49 -4.79 12.84
CA THR A 41 -0.54 -3.70 12.99
C THR A 41 0.15 -3.78 14.34
N VAL A 42 1.46 -4.01 14.33
CA VAL A 42 2.28 -4.16 15.53
C VAL A 42 3.38 -3.10 15.58
N PRO A 43 3.77 -2.63 16.76
CA PRO A 43 4.88 -1.69 16.91
C PRO A 43 6.24 -2.35 16.64
N GLY A 44 7.25 -1.53 16.35
CA GLY A 44 8.63 -1.98 16.23
C GLY A 44 9.17 -2.05 14.81
N PHE A 45 8.44 -1.58 13.81
CA PHE A 45 8.94 -1.32 12.48
C PHE A 45 9.57 0.07 12.38
N ASP A 46 10.45 0.26 11.42
CA ASP A 46 11.05 1.57 11.15
C ASP A 46 10.10 2.45 10.33
N PHE A 47 9.27 1.80 9.48
CA PHE A 47 8.27 2.48 8.66
C PHE A 47 6.99 1.64 8.55
N TYR A 48 5.87 2.32 8.33
CA TYR A 48 4.56 1.74 8.07
C TYR A 48 4.02 2.26 6.75
N PHE A 49 3.87 1.36 5.79
CA PHE A 49 3.24 1.66 4.50
C PHE A 49 1.73 1.56 4.64
N VAL A 50 1.04 2.63 4.26
CA VAL A 50 -0.42 2.77 4.41
C VAL A 50 -1.06 2.91 3.04
N PRO A 51 -1.58 1.81 2.47
CA PRO A 51 -2.16 1.84 1.13
C PRO A 51 -3.51 2.55 1.08
N THR A 52 -3.66 3.43 0.11
CA THR A 52 -4.93 4.03 -0.30
C THR A 52 -5.30 3.48 -1.66
N VAL A 53 -6.21 2.51 -1.72
CA VAL A 53 -6.61 1.88 -2.99
C VAL A 53 -7.44 2.84 -3.81
N MET A 54 -6.89 3.42 -4.87
CA MET A 54 -7.47 4.51 -5.64
C MET A 54 -8.56 4.07 -6.62
N ASN A 55 -8.42 2.88 -7.22
CA ASN A 55 -9.30 2.36 -8.28
C ASN A 55 -10.41 1.42 -7.79
N ARG A 56 -10.93 1.63 -6.60
CA ARG A 56 -12.00 0.84 -6.05
C ARG A 56 -13.32 1.60 -5.94
N LYS A 57 -14.40 0.87 -5.76
CA LYS A 57 -15.76 1.40 -5.69
C LYS A 57 -16.22 1.76 -4.27
N GLU A 58 -15.60 1.17 -3.25
CA GLU A 58 -16.03 1.34 -1.86
C GLU A 58 -15.17 2.34 -1.09
N VAL A 59 -15.78 3.37 -0.56
CA VAL A 59 -15.11 4.43 0.24
C VAL A 59 -14.36 3.87 1.46
N LYS A 60 -14.86 2.76 2.03
CA LYS A 60 -14.24 2.07 3.16
C LYS A 60 -12.73 1.83 2.98
N PHE A 61 -12.33 1.39 1.80
CA PHE A 61 -10.92 1.11 1.52
C PHE A 61 -10.14 2.34 1.00
N HIS A 62 -10.77 3.46 0.71
CA HIS A 62 -10.09 4.71 0.35
C HIS A 62 -9.60 5.47 1.57
N ASN A 63 -10.48 5.73 2.49
CA ASN A 63 -10.17 6.46 3.71
C ASN A 63 -10.92 5.97 4.94
N GLY A 64 -11.93 5.09 4.79
CA GLY A 64 -12.76 4.65 5.91
C GLY A 64 -11.97 3.89 6.98
N LEU A 65 -11.10 2.95 6.57
CA LEU A 65 -10.26 2.21 7.52
C LEU A 65 -9.23 3.12 8.19
N LEU A 66 -8.64 4.06 7.44
CA LEU A 66 -7.72 5.04 8.01
C LEU A 66 -8.42 5.95 9.01
N HIS A 67 -9.64 6.41 8.70
CA HIS A 67 -10.45 7.18 9.63
C HIS A 67 -10.70 6.43 10.95
N GLU A 68 -11.12 5.15 10.89
CA GLU A 68 -11.33 4.33 12.08
C GLU A 68 -10.03 4.08 12.86
N ALA A 69 -8.92 3.86 12.16
CA ALA A 69 -7.61 3.71 12.79
C ALA A 69 -7.18 4.99 13.52
N LEU A 70 -7.33 6.14 12.89
CA LEU A 70 -7.00 7.44 13.52
C LEU A 70 -7.91 7.75 14.69
N LYS A 71 -9.18 7.43 14.61
CA LYS A 71 -10.15 7.60 15.70
C LYS A 71 -9.77 6.75 16.91
N ALA A 72 -9.35 5.50 16.70
CA ALA A 72 -9.00 4.58 17.78
C ALA A 72 -7.58 4.82 18.33
N PHE A 73 -6.62 5.09 17.48
CA PHE A 73 -5.19 5.04 17.81
C PHE A 73 -4.41 6.31 17.46
N GLY A 74 -5.06 7.37 16.94
CA GLY A 74 -4.39 8.55 16.42
C GLY A 74 -3.44 9.25 17.41
N HIS A 75 -3.74 9.13 18.72
CA HIS A 75 -2.88 9.67 19.79
C HIS A 75 -1.58 8.89 20.00
N MET A 76 -1.43 7.70 19.40
CA MET A 76 -0.24 6.85 19.48
C MET A 76 0.50 6.78 18.15
N ILE A 77 -0.04 7.36 17.08
CA ILE A 77 0.53 7.28 15.75
C ILE A 77 1.66 8.31 15.59
N HIS A 78 2.82 7.83 15.19
CA HIS A 78 3.97 8.64 14.80
C HIS A 78 3.93 8.82 13.29
N PHE A 79 3.38 9.94 12.82
CA PHE A 79 3.19 10.20 11.38
C PHE A 79 4.49 10.24 10.57
N GLU A 80 5.62 10.55 11.22
CA GLU A 80 6.96 10.51 10.63
C GLU A 80 7.44 9.09 10.25
N GLU A 81 6.84 8.06 10.83
CA GLU A 81 7.10 6.66 10.50
C GLU A 81 6.16 6.13 9.39
N MET A 82 5.16 6.95 8.97
CA MET A 82 4.15 6.53 8.01
C MET A 82 4.51 6.93 6.59
N VAL A 83 4.38 5.99 5.66
CA VAL A 83 4.52 6.20 4.22
C VAL A 83 3.16 5.93 3.57
N PHE A 84 2.48 6.99 3.15
CA PHE A 84 1.20 6.87 2.48
C PHE A 84 1.39 6.53 1.00
N GLU A 85 0.61 5.58 0.50
CA GLU A 85 0.72 5.09 -0.86
C GLU A 85 -0.57 5.36 -1.65
N GLY A 86 -0.41 5.88 -2.87
CA GLY A 86 -1.44 5.79 -3.89
C GLY A 86 -1.37 4.40 -4.53
N TYR A 87 -2.36 3.56 -4.27
CA TYR A 87 -2.32 2.13 -4.59
C TYR A 87 -3.34 1.80 -5.70
N VAL A 88 -2.87 1.33 -6.85
CA VAL A 88 -3.72 0.96 -8.01
C VAL A 88 -3.59 -0.53 -8.30
N VAL A 89 -4.69 -1.25 -8.13
CA VAL A 89 -4.76 -2.71 -8.32
C VAL A 89 -5.04 -3.03 -9.77
N LEU A 90 -4.18 -3.82 -10.40
CA LEU A 90 -4.23 -4.12 -11.84
C LEU A 90 -4.44 -5.60 -12.18
N ASN A 91 -4.10 -6.51 -11.25
CA ASN A 91 -4.40 -7.93 -11.46
C ASN A 91 -5.81 -8.28 -10.93
N PRO A 92 -6.81 -8.56 -11.80
CA PRO A 92 -8.16 -8.92 -11.37
C PRO A 92 -8.23 -10.21 -10.55
N ASN A 93 -7.24 -11.09 -10.71
CA ASN A 93 -7.19 -12.38 -10.01
C ASN A 93 -6.45 -12.29 -8.67
N SER A 94 -5.88 -11.13 -8.32
CA SER A 94 -5.20 -10.95 -7.04
C SER A 94 -6.18 -10.96 -5.88
N LYS A 95 -5.70 -11.37 -4.71
CA LYS A 95 -6.48 -11.33 -3.47
C LYS A 95 -6.87 -9.91 -3.10
N VAL A 96 -5.99 -8.95 -3.38
CA VAL A 96 -6.25 -7.53 -3.16
C VAL A 96 -7.43 -7.07 -4.01
N ALA A 97 -7.47 -7.42 -5.32
CA ALA A 97 -8.58 -7.06 -6.20
C ALA A 97 -9.92 -7.62 -5.70
N GLN A 98 -9.92 -8.89 -5.28
CA GLN A 98 -11.12 -9.55 -4.74
C GLN A 98 -11.58 -8.90 -3.42
N HIS A 99 -10.66 -8.58 -2.54
CA HIS A 99 -10.93 -8.01 -1.21
C HIS A 99 -11.43 -6.56 -1.28
N THR A 100 -10.85 -5.77 -2.16
CA THR A 100 -11.15 -4.34 -2.30
C THR A 100 -12.22 -4.03 -3.34
N HIS A 101 -12.67 -5.01 -4.11
CA HIS A 101 -13.55 -4.84 -5.28
C HIS A 101 -13.00 -3.78 -6.25
N ALA A 102 -11.69 -3.80 -6.48
CA ALA A 102 -11.02 -2.85 -7.36
C ALA A 102 -11.51 -2.99 -8.80
N HIS A 103 -11.67 -1.86 -9.49
CA HIS A 103 -11.91 -1.82 -10.92
C HIS A 103 -10.58 -1.96 -11.66
N THR A 104 -10.30 -3.14 -12.17
CA THR A 104 -9.00 -3.49 -12.75
C THR A 104 -8.92 -3.35 -14.27
N GLU A 105 -10.05 -3.14 -14.94
CA GLU A 105 -10.12 -2.86 -16.38
C GLU A 105 -9.87 -1.36 -16.60
N LEU A 106 -8.61 -0.98 -16.59
CA LEU A 106 -8.16 0.40 -16.70
C LEU A 106 -7.46 0.63 -18.05
N SER A 107 -7.75 1.74 -18.68
CA SER A 107 -7.02 2.23 -19.84
C SER A 107 -5.69 2.89 -19.40
N THR A 108 -4.83 3.20 -20.37
CA THR A 108 -3.60 3.95 -20.10
C THR A 108 -3.91 5.34 -19.53
N GLU A 109 -4.94 6.00 -20.05
CA GLU A 109 -5.40 7.31 -19.60
C GLU A 109 -5.92 7.26 -18.15
N ASP A 110 -6.55 6.15 -17.73
CA ASP A 110 -6.95 5.96 -16.33
C ASP A 110 -5.71 5.89 -15.42
N ILE A 111 -4.67 5.18 -15.82
CA ILE A 111 -3.41 5.09 -15.07
C ILE A 111 -2.73 6.45 -14.94
N GLU A 112 -2.66 7.20 -16.04
CA GLU A 112 -2.12 8.56 -16.07
C GLU A 112 -2.91 9.48 -15.12
N ALA A 113 -4.25 9.40 -15.15
CA ALA A 113 -5.11 10.17 -14.27
C ALA A 113 -4.90 9.83 -12.79
N TYR A 114 -4.79 8.53 -12.45
CA TYR A 114 -4.48 8.11 -11.08
C TYR A 114 -3.08 8.57 -10.64
N ALA A 115 -2.08 8.50 -11.52
CA ALA A 115 -0.74 9.00 -11.23
C ALA A 115 -0.75 10.52 -10.96
N GLN A 116 -1.47 11.31 -11.77
CA GLN A 116 -1.64 12.74 -11.54
C GLN A 116 -2.36 13.02 -10.22
N MET A 117 -3.44 12.29 -9.92
CA MET A 117 -4.15 12.44 -8.63
C MET A 117 -3.21 12.16 -7.45
N ALA A 118 -2.45 11.06 -7.51
CA ALA A 118 -1.51 10.69 -6.47
C ALA A 118 -0.43 11.76 -6.26
N ASN A 119 0.15 12.26 -7.36
CA ASN A 119 1.25 13.22 -7.34
C ASN A 119 0.79 14.64 -6.97
N GLU A 120 -0.23 15.15 -7.67
CA GLU A 120 -0.60 16.57 -7.58
C GLU A 120 -1.63 16.86 -6.49
N MET A 121 -2.60 15.96 -6.30
CA MET A 121 -3.71 16.18 -5.38
C MET A 121 -3.43 15.63 -3.98
N TYR A 122 -3.00 14.37 -3.89
CA TYR A 122 -2.78 13.70 -2.61
C TYR A 122 -1.36 13.86 -2.08
N ARG A 123 -0.40 14.12 -2.97
CA ARG A 123 1.03 14.24 -2.61
C ARG A 123 1.57 12.98 -1.96
N PHE A 124 1.16 11.81 -2.43
CA PHE A 124 1.66 10.55 -1.93
C PHE A 124 3.15 10.40 -2.26
N PRO A 125 4.00 10.00 -1.30
CA PRO A 125 5.41 9.75 -1.54
C PRO A 125 5.66 8.50 -2.40
N VAL A 126 4.68 7.58 -2.47
CA VAL A 126 4.75 6.35 -3.25
C VAL A 126 3.50 6.20 -4.10
N PHE A 127 3.67 5.83 -5.37
CA PHE A 127 2.60 5.36 -6.25
C PHE A 127 2.83 3.89 -6.59
N TYR A 128 1.96 3.03 -6.11
CA TYR A 128 2.11 1.58 -6.19
C TYR A 128 1.19 0.98 -7.25
N LEU A 129 1.76 0.28 -8.23
CA LEU A 129 1.03 -0.50 -9.23
C LEU A 129 1.03 -1.97 -8.82
N GLU A 130 -0.12 -2.46 -8.38
CA GLU A 130 -0.29 -3.79 -7.78
C GLU A 130 -0.58 -4.85 -8.83
N TYR A 131 0.37 -5.74 -9.03
CA TYR A 131 0.30 -6.85 -9.98
C TYR A 131 0.44 -8.23 -9.34
N SER A 132 0.25 -8.39 -8.02
CA SER A 132 0.48 -9.65 -7.31
C SER A 132 0.08 -10.87 -8.11
N GLY A 133 1.04 -11.79 -8.30
CA GLY A 133 0.85 -13.04 -9.02
C GLY A 133 1.09 -12.96 -10.54
N GLN A 134 1.43 -11.79 -11.08
CA GLN A 134 1.82 -11.64 -12.49
C GLN A 134 2.89 -10.56 -12.68
N LEU A 135 3.57 -10.60 -13.83
CA LEU A 135 4.51 -9.55 -14.22
C LEU A 135 3.74 -8.28 -14.60
N GLY A 136 4.21 -7.15 -14.09
CA GLY A 136 3.66 -5.83 -14.45
C GLY A 136 3.91 -5.48 -15.93
N ASP A 137 2.95 -4.77 -16.53
CA ASP A 137 3.08 -4.28 -17.90
C ASP A 137 4.03 -3.06 -17.94
N PRO A 138 5.17 -3.12 -18.67
CA PRO A 138 6.10 -2.01 -18.77
C PRO A 138 5.50 -0.74 -19.41
N GLU A 139 4.48 -0.87 -20.25
CA GLU A 139 3.78 0.29 -20.87
C GLU A 139 2.99 1.06 -19.81
N VAL A 140 2.27 0.34 -18.95
CA VAL A 140 1.53 0.92 -17.82
C VAL A 140 2.49 1.63 -16.86
N VAL A 141 3.63 1.01 -16.55
CA VAL A 141 4.65 1.62 -15.69
C VAL A 141 5.19 2.93 -16.31
N ARG A 142 5.48 2.93 -17.63
CA ARG A 142 5.95 4.14 -18.32
C ARG A 142 4.89 5.24 -18.34
N ALA A 143 3.62 4.89 -18.56
CA ALA A 143 2.52 5.85 -18.53
C ALA A 143 2.43 6.53 -17.15
N ALA A 144 2.45 5.75 -16.08
CA ALA A 144 2.44 6.30 -14.72
C ALA A 144 3.64 7.21 -14.46
N GLN A 145 4.86 6.78 -14.82
CA GLN A 145 6.10 7.54 -14.60
C GLN A 145 6.09 8.93 -15.22
N SER A 146 5.36 9.14 -16.32
CA SER A 146 5.30 10.45 -17.01
C SER A 146 4.72 11.55 -16.13
N TYR A 147 3.96 11.21 -15.12
CA TYR A 147 3.23 12.14 -14.25
C TYR A 147 3.70 12.12 -12.79
N LEU A 148 4.70 11.32 -12.48
CA LEU A 148 5.22 11.18 -11.12
C LEU A 148 6.53 11.94 -10.94
N THR A 149 6.63 12.70 -9.86
CA THR A 149 7.87 13.28 -9.34
C THR A 149 8.43 12.47 -8.18
N THR A 150 7.66 11.49 -7.70
CA THR A 150 7.97 10.57 -6.61
C THR A 150 8.30 9.17 -7.16
N THR A 151 8.66 8.26 -6.27
CA THR A 151 8.95 6.86 -6.60
C THR A 151 7.67 6.03 -6.72
#